data_cc5d1f9fa13ecb36ba7f8c2312406fcc
#
_entry.id   cc5d1f9fa13ecb36ba7f8c2312406fcc
#
_cell.length_a   1.000
_cell.length_b   1.000
_cell.length_c   1.000
_cell.angle_alpha   90.00
_cell.angle_beta   90.00
_cell.angle_gamma   90.00
#
_symmetry.space_group_name_H-M   'P 1'
#
loop_
_entity.id
_entity.type
_entity.pdbx_description
1 polymer ?
#
loop_
_entity_poly.entity_id
_entity_poly.type
_entity_poly.pdbx_seq_one_letter_code
_entity_poly.pdbx_strand_id
1 'polypeptide(L)'
;ASAAPLLHSAKQDRRRVLLISGLAGAGRTSALRALEDIGYEAVDNLPLELLPHLVGGLAAEADSGRAASGEQPIAIGIDCRSRGFSGRDFVERIQKLRTTPHLEVILIYLDCEDEVLIRRFTETRRRHPLAPDRGVADGIARERSLMFPVRGMADLVIDTSTRPNADLK
;
A
#
# COMPACT_ATOMS: atom_id res chain seq x y z
N ALA A 1 -12.93 16.65 -41.45
CA ALA A 1 -12.30 17.48 -40.43
C ALA A 1 -12.16 16.67 -39.15
N SER A 2 -10.93 16.29 -38.87
CA SER A 2 -10.47 15.40 -37.82
C SER A 2 -10.48 16.14 -36.48
N ALA A 3 -11.18 15.65 -35.49
CA ALA A 3 -11.12 16.14 -34.11
C ALA A 3 -11.04 14.93 -33.15
N ALA A 4 -9.89 14.32 -33.09
CA ALA A 4 -9.51 13.48 -31.97
C ALA A 4 -7.98 13.35 -31.98
N PRO A 5 -7.29 14.13 -31.17
CA PRO A 5 -6.30 13.55 -30.26
C PRO A 5 -6.04 14.40 -28.99
N LEU A 6 -7.06 14.80 -28.25
CA LEU A 6 -6.85 15.65 -27.07
C LEU A 6 -7.13 14.96 -25.71
N LEU A 7 -7.50 13.68 -25.70
CA LEU A 7 -7.83 12.96 -24.45
C LEU A 7 -6.73 12.02 -23.94
N HIS A 8 -5.59 11.89 -24.64
CA HIS A 8 -4.50 10.98 -24.23
C HIS A 8 -3.32 11.66 -23.50
N SER A 9 -3.25 12.98 -23.50
CA SER A 9 -2.07 13.70 -23.00
C SER A 9 -2.07 14.02 -21.49
N ALA A 10 -3.21 14.06 -20.83
CA ALA A 10 -3.28 14.51 -19.43
C ALA A 10 -2.98 13.41 -18.39
N LYS A 11 -2.89 12.12 -18.77
CA LYS A 11 -2.62 11.00 -17.88
C LYS A 11 -1.16 10.56 -17.86
N GLN A 12 -0.34 10.97 -18.81
CA GLN A 12 1.05 10.53 -18.97
C GLN A 12 2.07 11.31 -18.14
N ASP A 13 1.69 12.45 -17.56
CA ASP A 13 2.61 13.33 -16.79
C ASP A 13 2.51 13.15 -15.26
N ARG A 14 1.84 12.10 -14.77
CA ARG A 14 1.71 11.87 -13.33
C ARG A 14 2.55 10.70 -12.88
N ARG A 15 3.44 10.93 -11.92
CA ARG A 15 4.17 9.85 -11.27
C ARG A 15 3.21 8.97 -10.49
N ARG A 16 3.28 7.65 -10.72
CA ARG A 16 2.42 6.69 -10.03
C ARG A 16 3.00 6.33 -8.67
N VAL A 17 2.16 6.45 -7.65
CA VAL A 17 2.45 6.08 -6.25
C VAL A 17 1.46 5.00 -5.84
N LEU A 18 1.92 3.76 -5.72
CA LEU A 18 1.12 2.65 -5.18
C LEU A 18 1.33 2.57 -3.68
N LEU A 19 0.26 2.68 -2.93
CA LEU A 19 0.26 2.45 -1.48
C LEU A 19 -0.24 1.03 -1.23
N ILE A 20 0.60 0.19 -0.64
CA ILE A 20 0.28 -1.20 -0.34
C ILE A 20 0.03 -1.33 1.15
N SER A 21 -1.21 -1.65 1.50
CA SER A 21 -1.62 -1.89 2.87
C SER A 21 -2.35 -3.24 2.98
N GLY A 22 -2.74 -3.64 4.16
CA GLY A 22 -3.47 -4.89 4.36
C GLY A 22 -3.14 -5.56 5.67
N LEU A 23 -3.72 -6.75 5.86
CA LEU A 23 -3.55 -7.53 7.08
C LEU A 23 -2.14 -8.12 7.19
N ALA A 24 -1.63 -8.22 8.41
CA ALA A 24 -0.38 -8.91 8.68
C ALA A 24 -0.45 -10.36 8.20
N GLY A 25 0.52 -10.79 7.41
CA GLY A 25 0.51 -12.13 6.79
C GLY A 25 -0.25 -12.22 5.46
N ALA A 26 -0.91 -11.15 4.99
CA ALA A 26 -1.59 -11.14 3.69
C ALA A 26 -0.64 -11.00 2.48
N GLY A 27 0.68 -10.85 2.69
CA GLY A 27 1.68 -10.91 1.62
C GLY A 27 2.20 -9.57 1.12
N ARG A 28 2.16 -8.50 1.92
CA ARG A 28 2.64 -7.18 1.54
C ARG A 28 4.08 -7.17 1.01
N THR A 29 5.00 -7.81 1.71
CA THR A 29 6.42 -7.86 1.28
C THR A 29 6.58 -8.58 -0.06
N SER A 30 5.79 -9.62 -0.31
CA SER A 30 5.82 -10.34 -1.58
C SER A 30 5.25 -9.51 -2.72
N ALA A 31 4.18 -8.74 -2.46
CA ALA A 31 3.62 -7.81 -3.43
C ALA A 31 4.62 -6.70 -3.78
N LEU A 32 5.33 -6.15 -2.79
CA LEU A 32 6.37 -5.13 -3.05
C LEU A 32 7.52 -5.68 -3.90
N ARG A 33 8.00 -6.89 -3.62
CA ARG A 33 9.03 -7.53 -4.44
C ARG A 33 8.57 -7.77 -5.88
N ALA A 34 7.34 -8.22 -6.07
CA ALA A 34 6.79 -8.39 -7.42
C ALA A 34 6.69 -7.05 -8.18
N LEU A 35 6.43 -5.95 -7.48
CA LEU A 35 6.43 -4.62 -8.07
C LEU A 35 7.85 -4.14 -8.40
N GLU A 36 8.85 -4.44 -7.56
CA GLU A 36 10.27 -4.19 -7.88
C GLU A 36 10.69 -4.94 -9.16
N ASP A 37 10.31 -6.20 -9.31
CA ASP A 37 10.63 -7.02 -10.47
C ASP A 37 10.09 -6.44 -11.79
N ILE A 38 9.02 -5.66 -11.72
CA ILE A 38 8.44 -4.98 -12.90
C ILE A 38 8.81 -3.48 -12.98
N GLY A 39 9.80 -3.04 -12.19
CA GLY A 39 10.42 -1.72 -12.34
C GLY A 39 9.90 -0.63 -11.41
N TYR A 40 9.14 -0.97 -10.36
CA TYR A 40 8.81 0.00 -9.31
C TYR A 40 9.98 0.18 -8.33
N GLU A 41 10.19 1.39 -7.85
CA GLU A 41 10.95 1.62 -6.64
C GLU A 41 10.10 1.17 -5.45
N ALA A 42 10.61 0.31 -4.56
CA ALA A 42 9.84 -0.19 -3.43
C ALA A 42 10.39 0.29 -2.10
N VAL A 43 9.49 0.80 -1.25
CA VAL A 43 9.78 1.19 0.14
C VAL A 43 8.85 0.40 1.04
N ASP A 44 9.38 -0.44 1.93
CA ASP A 44 8.57 -1.19 2.89
C ASP A 44 8.61 -0.57 4.29
N ASN A 45 7.56 -0.83 5.06
CA ASN A 45 7.42 -0.41 6.45
C ASN A 45 7.57 1.10 6.69
N LEU A 46 7.13 1.92 5.74
CA LEU A 46 7.15 3.37 5.93
C LEU A 46 6.17 3.77 7.06
N PRO A 47 6.63 4.47 8.11
CA PRO A 47 5.75 5.09 9.09
C PRO A 47 4.79 6.09 8.43
N LEU A 48 3.53 6.05 8.85
CA LEU A 48 2.49 6.90 8.24
C LEU A 48 2.82 8.40 8.33
N GLU A 49 3.52 8.81 9.37
CA GLU A 49 3.94 10.19 9.58
C GLU A 49 4.94 10.69 8.52
N LEU A 50 5.75 9.78 7.97
CA LEU A 50 6.75 10.12 6.96
C LEU A 50 6.20 10.14 5.54
N LEU A 51 5.03 9.56 5.33
CA LEU A 51 4.41 9.47 4.00
C LEU A 51 4.22 10.85 3.34
N PRO A 52 3.74 11.91 4.01
CA PRO A 52 3.61 13.23 3.41
C PRO A 52 4.97 13.83 2.98
N HIS A 53 6.04 13.57 3.73
CA HIS A 53 7.38 14.06 3.40
C HIS A 53 7.93 13.38 2.15
N LEU A 54 7.80 12.06 2.06
CA LEU A 54 8.23 11.31 0.88
C LEU A 54 7.45 11.76 -0.36
N VAL A 55 6.13 11.79 -0.27
CA VAL A 55 5.26 12.17 -1.39
C VAL A 55 5.45 13.64 -1.78
N GLY A 56 5.67 14.53 -0.82
CA GLY A 56 5.99 15.94 -1.08
C GLY A 56 7.32 16.11 -1.81
N GLY A 57 8.34 15.32 -1.46
CA GLY A 57 9.61 15.28 -2.17
C GLY A 57 9.43 14.86 -3.63
N LEU A 58 8.67 13.79 -3.87
CA LEU A 58 8.38 13.29 -5.22
C LEU A 58 7.64 14.33 -6.08
N ALA A 59 6.71 15.06 -5.50
CA ALA A 59 5.97 16.12 -6.19
C ALA A 59 6.89 17.31 -6.55
N ALA A 60 7.80 17.69 -5.65
CA ALA A 60 8.76 18.76 -5.88
C ALA A 60 9.78 18.40 -6.98
N GLU A 61 10.18 17.14 -7.07
CA GLU A 61 11.03 16.66 -8.17
C GLU A 61 10.31 16.77 -9.51
N ALA A 62 9.03 16.39 -9.57
CA ALA A 62 8.20 16.52 -10.76
C ALA A 62 8.06 17.98 -11.21
N ASP A 63 7.86 18.91 -10.27
CA ASP A 63 7.69 20.34 -10.54
C ASP A 63 8.98 21.01 -11.03
N SER A 64 10.15 20.54 -10.59
CA SER A 64 11.44 21.16 -10.91
C SER A 64 11.93 20.89 -12.35
N GLY A 65 11.21 20.11 -13.15
CA GLY A 65 11.64 19.69 -14.48
C GLY A 65 12.92 18.84 -14.47
N ARG A 66 13.41 18.45 -13.29
CA ARG A 66 14.54 17.54 -13.08
C ARG A 66 14.18 16.08 -13.33
N ALA A 67 12.92 15.82 -13.55
CA ALA A 67 12.44 14.50 -13.96
C ALA A 67 13.12 14.11 -15.28
N ALA A 68 14.26 13.47 -15.15
CA ALA A 68 14.89 12.80 -16.27
C ALA A 68 13.93 11.71 -16.76
N SER A 69 13.41 11.89 -17.96
CA SER A 69 12.77 10.87 -18.81
C SER A 69 12.23 9.64 -18.08
N GLY A 70 10.93 9.66 -17.72
CA GLY A 70 10.22 8.50 -17.19
C GLY A 70 10.44 8.36 -15.67
N GLU A 71 9.70 9.13 -14.88
CA GLU A 71 9.72 8.97 -13.42
C GLU A 71 9.34 7.54 -13.05
N GLN A 72 10.30 6.85 -12.46
CA GLN A 72 10.09 5.48 -12.00
C GLN A 72 8.91 5.47 -11.01
N PRO A 73 7.89 4.63 -11.24
CA PRO A 73 6.79 4.53 -10.30
C PRO A 73 7.27 3.97 -8.97
N ILE A 74 6.63 4.38 -7.89
CA ILE A 74 7.00 3.96 -6.54
C ILE A 74 5.88 3.15 -5.88
N ALA A 75 6.26 2.09 -5.17
CA ALA A 75 5.38 1.27 -4.35
C ALA A 75 5.79 1.39 -2.87
N ILE A 76 4.86 1.78 -2.02
CA ILE A 76 5.10 2.07 -0.61
C ILE A 76 4.25 1.14 0.25
N GLY A 77 4.91 0.28 1.01
CA GLY A 77 4.28 -0.56 2.03
C GLY A 77 4.08 0.21 3.33
N ILE A 78 2.83 0.36 3.76
CA ILE A 78 2.49 1.06 5.01
C ILE A 78 2.12 0.05 6.08
N ASP A 79 2.70 0.22 7.26
CA ASP A 79 2.49 -0.65 8.41
C ASP A 79 1.49 -0.04 9.39
N CYS A 80 0.46 -0.81 9.74
CA CYS A 80 -0.49 -0.46 10.80
C CYS A 80 0.08 -0.61 12.22
N ARG A 81 1.31 -1.13 12.36
CA ARG A 81 1.98 -1.33 13.67
C ARG A 81 2.63 -0.08 14.23
N SER A 82 2.65 1.01 13.48
CA SER A 82 3.18 2.30 13.94
C SER A 82 2.43 2.76 15.18
N ARG A 83 3.15 3.29 16.18
CA ARG A 83 2.53 3.86 17.38
C ARG A 83 1.56 4.96 16.97
N GLY A 84 0.35 4.90 17.52
CA GLY A 84 -0.69 5.88 17.19
C GLY A 84 -1.34 5.68 15.83
N PHE A 85 -1.14 4.54 15.15
CA PHE A 85 -1.86 4.26 13.92
C PHE A 85 -3.37 4.27 14.18
N SER A 86 -4.07 5.05 13.37
CA SER A 86 -5.53 5.11 13.31
C SER A 86 -5.96 4.91 11.86
N GLY A 87 -6.88 3.99 11.62
CA GLY A 87 -7.41 3.78 10.27
C GLY A 87 -8.09 5.04 9.73
N ARG A 88 -8.68 5.86 10.58
CA ARG A 88 -9.28 7.15 10.20
C ARG A 88 -8.23 8.16 9.78
N ASP A 89 -7.18 8.34 10.58
CA ASP A 89 -6.07 9.26 10.24
C ASP A 89 -5.39 8.85 8.93
N PHE A 90 -5.26 7.53 8.72
CA PHE A 90 -4.75 7.00 7.46
C PHE A 90 -5.62 7.45 6.29
N VAL A 91 -6.94 7.26 6.39
CA VAL A 91 -7.89 7.66 5.35
C VAL A 91 -7.79 9.14 5.04
N GLU A 92 -7.78 10.00 6.06
CA GLU A 92 -7.67 11.46 5.89
C GLU A 92 -6.35 11.85 5.20
N ARG A 93 -5.22 11.24 5.58
CA ARG A 93 -3.92 11.49 4.95
C ARG A 93 -3.90 11.07 3.49
N ILE A 94 -4.44 9.89 3.17
CA ILE A 94 -4.50 9.42 1.78
C ILE A 94 -5.39 10.31 0.93
N GLN A 95 -6.55 10.72 1.44
CA GLN A 95 -7.41 11.67 0.73
C GLN A 95 -6.68 12.98 0.41
N LYS A 96 -5.93 13.51 1.37
CA LYS A 96 -5.11 14.71 1.18
C LYS A 96 -4.00 14.47 0.13
N LEU A 97 -3.33 13.33 0.17
CA LEU A 97 -2.28 13.01 -0.81
C LEU A 97 -2.81 12.87 -2.23
N ARG A 98 -4.02 12.38 -2.41
CA ARG A 98 -4.68 12.27 -3.73
C ARG A 98 -4.92 13.63 -4.40
N THR A 99 -4.90 14.72 -3.64
CA THR A 99 -5.00 16.09 -4.18
C THR A 99 -3.64 16.68 -4.59
N THR A 100 -2.53 15.97 -4.36
CA THR A 100 -1.19 16.43 -4.72
C THR A 100 -1.03 16.48 -6.23
N PRO A 101 -0.64 17.63 -6.82
CA PRO A 101 -0.39 17.76 -8.25
C PRO A 101 0.68 16.79 -8.73
N HIS A 102 0.65 16.42 -10.00
CA HIS A 102 1.63 15.54 -10.67
C HIS A 102 1.79 14.12 -10.11
N LEU A 103 0.95 13.72 -9.15
CA LEU A 103 0.94 12.36 -8.60
C LEU A 103 -0.38 11.64 -8.87
N GLU A 104 -0.29 10.34 -9.16
CA GLU A 104 -1.42 9.41 -9.19
C GLU A 104 -1.29 8.45 -8.01
N VAL A 105 -2.06 8.67 -6.95
CA VAL A 105 -2.00 7.88 -5.71
C VAL A 105 -3.08 6.81 -5.73
N ILE A 106 -2.66 5.55 -5.72
CA ILE A 106 -3.54 4.37 -5.77
C ILE A 106 -3.31 3.54 -4.50
N LEU A 107 -4.38 3.22 -3.78
CA LEU A 107 -4.33 2.37 -2.59
C LEU A 107 -4.77 0.95 -2.94
N ILE A 108 -3.87 0.01 -2.72
CA ILE A 108 -4.11 -1.43 -2.83
C ILE A 108 -4.17 -2.03 -1.43
N TYR A 109 -5.25 -2.75 -1.13
CA TYR A 109 -5.42 -3.44 0.13
C TYR A 109 -5.33 -4.96 -0.08
N LEU A 110 -4.41 -5.60 0.64
CA LEU A 110 -4.25 -7.04 0.65
C LEU A 110 -5.09 -7.64 1.76
N ASP A 111 -6.08 -8.43 1.39
CA ASP A 111 -6.96 -9.16 2.29
C ASP A 111 -6.62 -10.65 2.29
N CYS A 112 -7.07 -11.36 3.31
CA CYS A 112 -6.89 -12.79 3.42
C CYS A 112 -7.87 -13.36 4.45
N GLU A 113 -8.39 -14.55 4.23
CA GLU A 113 -9.27 -15.23 5.19
C GLU A 113 -8.56 -15.51 6.51
N ASP A 114 -9.30 -15.42 7.62
CA ASP A 114 -8.76 -15.57 8.98
C ASP A 114 -8.09 -16.94 9.19
N GLU A 115 -8.72 -18.00 8.71
CA GLU A 115 -8.18 -19.37 8.82
C GLU A 115 -6.83 -19.50 8.10
N VAL A 116 -6.71 -18.87 6.94
CA VAL A 116 -5.47 -18.88 6.15
C VAL A 116 -4.39 -18.06 6.88
N LEU A 117 -4.74 -16.91 7.44
CA LEU A 117 -3.81 -16.11 8.23
C LEU A 117 -3.33 -16.86 9.47
N ILE A 118 -4.24 -17.46 10.22
CA ILE A 118 -3.90 -18.27 11.41
C ILE A 118 -2.90 -19.36 11.03
N ARG A 119 -3.14 -20.08 9.93
CA ARG A 119 -2.23 -21.12 9.43
C ARG A 119 -0.86 -20.56 9.10
N ARG A 120 -0.79 -19.43 8.37
CA ARG A 120 0.46 -18.77 7.98
C ARG A 120 1.28 -18.33 9.20
N PHE A 121 0.64 -17.77 10.22
CA PHE A 121 1.30 -17.40 11.47
C PHE A 121 1.81 -18.62 12.23
N THR A 122 1.04 -19.70 12.25
CA THR A 122 1.41 -20.97 12.92
C THR A 122 2.61 -21.62 12.24
N GLU A 123 2.59 -21.75 10.92
CA GLU A 123 3.67 -22.32 10.12
C GLU A 123 4.98 -21.55 10.27
N THR A 124 4.91 -20.22 10.33
CA THR A 124 6.08 -19.36 10.49
C THR A 124 6.50 -19.14 11.93
N ARG A 125 5.76 -19.66 12.91
CA ARG A 125 5.95 -19.48 14.35
C ARG A 125 6.08 -18.00 14.75
N ARG A 126 5.40 -17.11 14.04
CA ARG A 126 5.37 -15.68 14.34
C ARG A 126 4.20 -15.35 15.24
N ARG A 127 4.41 -14.40 16.14
CA ARG A 127 3.33 -13.81 16.94
C ARG A 127 2.65 -12.71 16.13
N HIS A 128 1.34 -12.56 16.35
CA HIS A 128 0.63 -11.45 15.71
C HIS A 128 1.06 -10.10 16.34
N PRO A 129 1.39 -9.09 15.54
CA PRO A 129 1.91 -7.81 16.04
C PRO A 129 0.98 -7.10 17.04
N LEU A 130 -0.34 -7.23 16.86
CA LEU A 130 -1.35 -6.59 17.73
C LEU A 130 -1.82 -7.48 18.89
N ALA A 131 -1.27 -8.67 19.04
CA ALA A 131 -1.59 -9.58 20.14
C ALA A 131 -0.38 -10.42 20.55
N PRO A 132 0.71 -9.79 21.06
CA PRO A 132 1.93 -10.51 21.44
C PRO A 132 1.67 -11.48 22.60
N ASP A 133 0.69 -11.19 23.46
CA ASP A 133 0.37 -11.95 24.67
C ASP A 133 -0.95 -12.75 24.56
N ARG A 134 -1.56 -12.78 23.38
CA ARG A 134 -2.84 -13.45 23.11
C ARG A 134 -2.75 -14.34 21.87
N GLY A 135 -3.82 -15.06 21.59
CA GLY A 135 -3.92 -15.88 20.39
C GLY A 135 -3.87 -15.09 19.10
N VAL A 136 -3.35 -15.70 18.04
CA VAL A 136 -3.26 -15.10 16.69
C VAL A 136 -4.63 -14.62 16.21
N ALA A 137 -5.70 -15.38 16.47
CA ALA A 137 -7.07 -15.02 16.09
C ALA A 137 -7.53 -13.69 16.69
N ASP A 138 -7.18 -13.40 17.95
CA ASP A 138 -7.50 -12.12 18.59
C ASP A 138 -6.76 -10.96 17.93
N GLY A 139 -5.50 -11.18 17.52
CA GLY A 139 -4.72 -10.21 16.80
C GLY A 139 -5.31 -9.87 15.44
N ILE A 140 -5.73 -10.89 14.69
CA ILE A 140 -6.37 -10.74 13.37
C ILE A 140 -7.69 -9.96 13.51
N ALA A 141 -8.54 -10.32 14.48
CA ALA A 141 -9.82 -9.63 14.70
C ALA A 141 -9.63 -8.14 15.02
N ARG A 142 -8.64 -7.82 15.87
CA ARG A 142 -8.29 -6.42 16.19
C ARG A 142 -7.77 -5.67 14.97
N GLU A 143 -6.90 -6.30 14.20
CA GLU A 143 -6.34 -5.69 13.00
C GLU A 143 -7.44 -5.42 11.96
N ARG A 144 -8.37 -6.35 11.74
CA ARG A 144 -9.50 -6.12 10.85
C ARG A 144 -10.34 -4.91 11.26
N SER A 145 -10.65 -4.79 12.54
CA SER A 145 -11.41 -3.64 13.05
C SER A 145 -10.66 -2.33 12.83
N LEU A 146 -9.36 -2.32 13.08
CA LEU A 146 -8.49 -1.16 12.88
C LEU A 146 -8.38 -0.77 11.42
N MET A 147 -8.27 -1.78 10.53
CA MET A 147 -8.06 -1.60 9.10
C MET A 147 -9.35 -1.47 8.28
N PHE A 148 -10.52 -1.63 8.91
CA PHE A 148 -11.80 -1.54 8.21
C PHE A 148 -11.97 -0.25 7.40
N PRO A 149 -11.66 0.96 7.92
CA PRO A 149 -11.75 2.19 7.16
C PRO A 149 -10.77 2.23 5.97
N VAL A 150 -9.59 1.66 6.13
CA VAL A 150 -8.56 1.60 5.08
C VAL A 150 -9.00 0.70 3.93
N ARG A 151 -9.53 -0.48 4.27
CA ARG A 151 -10.10 -1.40 3.27
C ARG A 151 -11.25 -0.76 2.49
N GLY A 152 -12.11 -0.02 3.18
CA GLY A 152 -13.27 0.63 2.58
C GLY A 152 -12.92 1.72 1.56
N MET A 153 -11.73 2.34 1.66
CA MET A 153 -11.30 3.37 0.72
C MET A 153 -10.30 2.87 -0.34
N ALA A 154 -9.91 1.60 -0.29
CA ALA A 154 -8.96 1.05 -1.25
C ALA A 154 -9.52 1.09 -2.68
N ASP A 155 -8.66 1.46 -3.64
CA ASP A 155 -9.00 1.43 -5.06
C ASP A 155 -9.04 -0.01 -5.59
N LEU A 156 -8.22 -0.89 -4.97
CA LEU A 156 -8.18 -2.31 -5.28
C LEU A 156 -8.03 -3.12 -4.01
N VAL A 157 -8.87 -4.11 -3.83
CA VAL A 157 -8.75 -5.13 -2.78
C VAL A 157 -8.35 -6.45 -3.42
N ILE A 158 -7.24 -7.01 -3.00
CA ILE A 158 -6.73 -8.30 -3.50
C ILE A 158 -6.84 -9.33 -2.39
N ASP A 159 -7.62 -10.36 -2.64
CA ASP A 159 -7.69 -11.53 -1.75
C ASP A 159 -6.54 -12.49 -2.07
N THR A 160 -5.71 -12.75 -1.07
CA THR A 160 -4.53 -13.63 -1.17
C THR A 160 -4.76 -15.00 -0.53
N SER A 161 -5.98 -15.34 -0.15
CA SER A 161 -6.33 -16.58 0.57
C SER A 161 -5.96 -17.85 -0.19
N THR A 162 -6.13 -17.83 -1.51
CA THR A 162 -5.85 -18.98 -2.39
C THR A 162 -4.38 -19.14 -2.79
N ARG A 163 -3.51 -18.18 -2.44
CA ARG A 163 -2.10 -18.21 -2.80
C ARG A 163 -1.28 -18.93 -1.74
N PRO A 164 -0.50 -19.96 -2.11
CA PRO A 164 0.47 -20.58 -1.21
C PRO A 164 1.51 -19.54 -0.74
N ASN A 165 2.05 -19.70 0.47
CA ASN A 165 3.12 -18.83 0.98
C ASN A 165 4.34 -18.72 0.05
N ALA A 166 4.57 -19.74 -0.78
CA ALA A 166 5.67 -19.80 -1.75
C ALA A 166 5.42 -18.90 -3.00
N ASP A 167 4.16 -18.69 -3.39
CA ASP A 167 3.76 -17.89 -4.56
C ASP A 167 3.58 -16.41 -4.21
N LEU A 168 3.76 -16.06 -2.93
CA LEU A 168 3.90 -14.70 -2.46
C LEU A 168 5.37 -14.24 -2.48
N LYS A 169 6.24 -15.03 -3.13
CA LYS A 169 7.61 -14.66 -3.46
C LYS A 169 7.68 -14.20 -4.89
#